data_266694d26091dde011da84b71f001472
#
_entry.id   266694d26091dde011da84b71f001472
#
_cell.length_a   1.000
_cell.length_b   1.000
_cell.length_c   1.000
_cell.angle_alpha   90.00
_cell.angle_beta   90.00
_cell.angle_gamma   90.00
#
_symmetry.space_group_name_H-M   'P 1'
#
loop_
_entity.id
_entity.type
_entity.pdbx_description
1 polymer ?
#
loop_
_entity_poly.entity_id
_entity_poly.type
_entity_poly.pdbx_seq_one_letter_code
_entity_poly.pdbx_strand_id
1 'polypeptide(L)'
;MVGTLKSRYIRELVKAKKIDASLLEGKNEKYLMTVVSAPLNGVNEALVIAGSDKRGTIYGIYELSEQIGVSPWYDWVDVPVMPRQNLSMMRGSYTAGEPAVKYRGIFLNDEAPCLTGWVKHTYGTNYGDHRFYARVFELILRLRGNFMWPAMWGLEFLCG
;
A
#
# COMPACT_ATOMS: atom_id res chain seq x y z
N MET A 1 -2.83 -10.91 -10.40
CA MET A 1 -2.23 -9.97 -11.37
C MET A 1 -2.32 -8.55 -10.80
N VAL A 2 -1.25 -7.76 -10.88
CA VAL A 2 -1.21 -6.43 -10.27
C VAL A 2 -0.63 -5.41 -11.26
N GLY A 3 -1.22 -4.22 -11.35
CA GLY A 3 -0.67 -3.16 -12.20
C GLY A 3 -1.56 -1.92 -12.29
N THR A 4 -1.05 -0.89 -12.96
CA THR A 4 -1.82 0.29 -13.31
C THR A 4 -2.58 0.08 -14.62
N LEU A 5 -3.51 0.97 -14.96
CA LEU A 5 -4.16 1.01 -16.28
C LEU A 5 -3.16 1.08 -17.45
N LYS A 6 -1.93 1.55 -17.20
CA LYS A 6 -0.86 1.62 -18.23
C LYS A 6 -0.11 0.30 -18.40
N SER A 7 -0.26 -0.65 -17.50
CA SER A 7 0.40 -1.96 -17.56
C SER A 7 -0.18 -2.81 -18.69
N ARG A 8 0.68 -3.54 -19.42
CA ARG A 8 0.30 -4.32 -20.60
C ARG A 8 -0.88 -5.24 -20.31
N TYR A 9 -0.76 -6.08 -19.29
CA TYR A 9 -1.81 -7.06 -18.98
C TYR A 9 -3.12 -6.43 -18.52
N ILE A 10 -3.07 -5.34 -17.76
CA ILE A 10 -4.30 -4.63 -17.36
C ILE A 10 -4.99 -4.04 -18.58
N ARG A 11 -4.25 -3.44 -19.52
CA ARG A 11 -4.82 -2.93 -20.77
C ARG A 11 -5.46 -4.03 -21.63
N GLU A 12 -4.86 -5.21 -21.68
CA GLU A 12 -5.43 -6.36 -22.39
C GLU A 12 -6.77 -6.79 -21.75
N LEU A 13 -6.85 -6.83 -20.41
CA LEU A 13 -8.11 -7.16 -19.70
C LEU A 13 -9.19 -6.08 -19.93
N VAL A 14 -8.81 -4.80 -19.96
CA VAL A 14 -9.74 -3.70 -20.28
C VAL A 14 -10.25 -3.84 -21.71
N LYS A 15 -9.37 -4.05 -22.71
CA LYS A 15 -9.76 -4.27 -24.10
C LYS A 15 -10.70 -5.47 -24.27
N ALA A 16 -10.47 -6.53 -23.50
CA ALA A 16 -11.32 -7.72 -23.47
C ALA A 16 -12.62 -7.53 -22.66
N LYS A 17 -12.91 -6.31 -22.16
CA LYS A 17 -14.07 -5.97 -21.32
C LYS A 17 -14.20 -6.84 -20.06
N LYS A 18 -13.08 -7.34 -19.54
CA LYS A 18 -13.01 -8.13 -18.30
C LYS A 18 -12.82 -7.25 -17.06
N ILE A 19 -12.42 -6.00 -17.25
CA ILE A 19 -12.31 -4.96 -16.23
C ILE A 19 -12.93 -3.68 -16.78
N ASP A 20 -13.74 -3.04 -15.95
CA ASP A 20 -14.29 -1.72 -16.27
C ASP A 20 -13.28 -0.63 -15.92
N ALA A 21 -12.65 -0.06 -16.95
CA ALA A 21 -11.67 1.01 -16.80
C ALA A 21 -12.30 2.33 -16.32
N SER A 22 -13.60 2.57 -16.55
CA SER A 22 -14.28 3.81 -16.16
C SER A 22 -14.23 4.06 -14.65
N LEU A 23 -14.10 3.01 -13.87
CA LEU A 23 -13.94 3.09 -12.41
C LEU A 23 -12.61 3.73 -11.99
N LEU A 24 -11.60 3.74 -12.87
CA LEU A 24 -10.23 4.16 -12.58
C LEU A 24 -9.74 5.31 -13.45
N GLU A 25 -10.29 5.48 -14.65
CA GLU A 25 -9.87 6.52 -15.59
C GLU A 25 -10.13 7.92 -15.03
N GLY A 26 -9.12 8.78 -15.12
CA GLY A 26 -9.19 10.16 -14.61
C GLY A 26 -9.21 10.27 -13.09
N LYS A 27 -9.06 9.15 -12.36
CA LYS A 27 -9.03 9.11 -10.90
C LYS A 27 -7.60 9.12 -10.36
N ASN A 28 -7.47 9.62 -9.14
CA ASN A 28 -6.18 9.63 -8.43
C ASN A 28 -6.22 8.62 -7.27
N GLU A 29 -5.14 7.86 -7.13
CA GLU A 29 -4.90 6.98 -5.99
C GLU A 29 -6.07 5.99 -5.71
N LYS A 30 -6.82 5.63 -6.76
CA LYS A 30 -7.92 4.69 -6.70
C LYS A 30 -7.50 3.31 -7.21
N TYR A 31 -8.09 2.26 -6.65
CA TYR A 31 -7.87 0.88 -7.11
C TYR A 31 -9.19 0.16 -7.33
N LEU A 32 -9.12 -0.89 -8.13
CA LEU A 32 -10.11 -1.94 -8.28
C LEU A 32 -9.44 -3.28 -8.02
N MET A 33 -10.04 -4.08 -7.17
CA MET A 33 -9.64 -5.46 -6.91
C MET A 33 -10.82 -6.37 -7.28
N THR A 34 -10.59 -7.33 -8.17
CA THR A 34 -11.64 -8.22 -8.67
C THR A 34 -11.08 -9.54 -9.12
N VAL A 35 -11.91 -10.59 -9.10
CA VAL A 35 -11.57 -11.91 -9.67
C VAL A 35 -12.00 -11.94 -11.13
N VAL A 36 -11.07 -12.21 -12.01
CA VAL A 36 -11.29 -12.28 -13.47
C VAL A 36 -11.16 -13.71 -13.93
N SER A 37 -12.18 -14.20 -14.64
CA SER A 37 -12.15 -15.53 -15.28
C SER A 37 -11.37 -15.49 -16.60
N ALA A 38 -10.55 -16.53 -16.83
CA ALA A 38 -9.69 -16.69 -17.99
C ALA A 38 -8.90 -15.43 -18.34
N PRO A 39 -8.11 -14.85 -17.38
CA PRO A 39 -7.40 -13.59 -17.61
C PRO A 39 -6.29 -13.73 -18.68
N LEU A 40 -5.72 -14.93 -18.80
CA LEU A 40 -4.69 -15.32 -19.74
C LEU A 40 -4.93 -16.77 -20.20
N ASN A 41 -4.32 -17.14 -21.32
CA ASN A 41 -4.34 -18.52 -21.78
C ASN A 41 -3.76 -19.47 -20.72
N GLY A 42 -4.50 -20.53 -20.40
CA GLY A 42 -4.10 -21.52 -19.40
C GLY A 42 -4.33 -21.11 -17.94
N VAL A 43 -4.92 -19.96 -17.67
CA VAL A 43 -5.27 -19.49 -16.32
C VAL A 43 -6.79 -19.40 -16.21
N ASN A 44 -7.39 -20.27 -15.41
CA ASN A 44 -8.85 -20.29 -15.24
C ASN A 44 -9.37 -19.03 -14.55
N GLU A 45 -8.70 -18.59 -13.49
CA GLU A 45 -9.08 -17.40 -12.71
C GLU A 45 -7.86 -16.71 -12.13
N ALA A 46 -7.95 -15.39 -11.96
CA ALA A 46 -6.95 -14.64 -11.22
C ALA A 46 -7.59 -13.49 -10.46
N LEU A 47 -7.06 -13.25 -9.26
CA LEU A 47 -7.25 -11.97 -8.58
C LEU A 47 -6.46 -10.89 -9.32
N VAL A 48 -7.15 -9.83 -9.69
CA VAL A 48 -6.57 -8.67 -10.37
C VAL A 48 -6.69 -7.45 -9.48
N ILE A 49 -5.57 -6.75 -9.27
CA ILE A 49 -5.52 -5.45 -8.62
C ILE A 49 -5.06 -4.44 -9.66
N ALA A 50 -5.96 -3.57 -10.06
CA ALA A 50 -5.71 -2.51 -11.02
C ALA A 50 -5.79 -1.15 -10.33
N GLY A 51 -4.76 -0.30 -10.48
CA GLY A 51 -4.76 1.05 -9.96
C GLY A 51 -4.90 2.10 -11.07
N SER A 52 -5.54 3.22 -10.75
CA SER A 52 -5.54 4.41 -11.61
C SER A 52 -4.11 4.95 -11.83
N ASP A 53 -3.28 4.82 -10.80
CA ASP A 53 -1.87 5.18 -10.78
C ASP A 53 -1.05 4.21 -9.91
N LYS A 54 0.24 4.52 -9.69
CA LYS A 54 1.14 3.68 -8.88
C LYS A 54 0.65 3.58 -7.43
N ARG A 55 0.22 4.69 -6.82
CA ARG A 55 -0.23 4.68 -5.42
C ARG A 55 -1.55 3.93 -5.28
N GLY A 56 -2.50 4.15 -6.18
CA GLY A 56 -3.74 3.37 -6.20
C GLY A 56 -3.46 1.87 -6.27
N THR A 57 -2.51 1.44 -7.10
CA THR A 57 -2.10 0.03 -7.17
C THR A 57 -1.54 -0.46 -5.83
N ILE A 58 -0.66 0.32 -5.18
CA ILE A 58 -0.07 -0.01 -3.87
C ILE A 58 -1.15 -0.10 -2.80
N TYR A 59 -2.10 0.82 -2.79
CA TYR A 59 -3.21 0.81 -1.83
C TYR A 59 -4.08 -0.44 -1.99
N GLY A 60 -4.32 -0.88 -3.23
CA GLY A 60 -5.02 -2.14 -3.48
C GLY A 60 -4.27 -3.38 -2.98
N ILE A 61 -2.93 -3.38 -3.07
CA ILE A 61 -2.10 -4.45 -2.50
C ILE A 61 -2.21 -4.45 -0.97
N TYR A 62 -2.11 -3.29 -0.34
CA TYR A 62 -2.20 -3.21 1.12
C TYR A 62 -3.62 -3.47 1.64
N GLU A 63 -4.66 -3.10 0.87
CA GLU A 63 -6.02 -3.51 1.16
C GLU A 63 -6.15 -5.03 1.22
N LEU A 64 -5.64 -5.74 0.21
CA LEU A 64 -5.61 -7.21 0.23
C LEU A 64 -4.84 -7.72 1.45
N SER A 65 -3.67 -7.13 1.74
CA SER A 65 -2.86 -7.49 2.90
C SER A 65 -3.65 -7.39 4.21
N GLU A 66 -4.41 -6.32 4.39
CA GLU A 66 -5.25 -6.10 5.56
C GLU A 66 -6.41 -7.11 5.63
N GLN A 67 -7.09 -7.34 4.51
CA GLN A 67 -8.21 -8.30 4.42
C GLN A 67 -7.80 -9.74 4.75
N ILE A 68 -6.57 -10.12 4.44
CA ILE A 68 -6.03 -11.44 4.81
C ILE A 68 -5.47 -11.50 6.22
N GLY A 69 -5.52 -10.40 6.98
CA GLY A 69 -5.21 -10.36 8.41
C GLY A 69 -3.86 -9.76 8.79
N VAL A 70 -3.19 -9.03 7.87
CA VAL A 70 -1.98 -8.28 8.17
C VAL A 70 -2.36 -6.83 8.50
N SER A 71 -2.43 -6.51 9.78
CA SER A 71 -2.74 -5.15 10.25
C SER A 71 -1.74 -4.12 9.71
N PRO A 72 -2.16 -2.90 9.34
CA PRO A 72 -1.24 -1.80 9.07
C PRO A 72 -0.23 -1.56 10.20
N TRP A 73 -0.62 -1.88 11.42
CA TRP A 73 0.15 -1.65 12.65
C TRP A 73 0.99 -2.84 13.10
N TYR A 74 1.12 -3.90 12.27
CA TYR A 74 1.78 -5.15 12.67
C TYR A 74 3.21 -4.97 13.20
N ASP A 75 3.94 -3.97 12.70
CA ASP A 75 5.33 -3.66 13.07
C ASP A 75 5.42 -2.63 14.22
N TRP A 76 4.33 -1.91 14.51
CA TRP A 76 4.37 -0.74 15.39
C TRP A 76 3.75 -0.95 16.78
N VAL A 77 2.78 -1.82 16.88
CA VAL A 77 2.01 -2.06 18.11
C VAL A 77 1.89 -3.54 18.44
N ASP A 78 2.86 -4.33 18.01
CA ASP A 78 2.96 -5.77 18.30
C ASP A 78 1.68 -6.55 17.94
N VAL A 79 1.01 -6.19 16.86
CA VAL A 79 -0.17 -6.91 16.39
C VAL A 79 0.28 -8.16 15.63
N PRO A 80 0.08 -9.37 16.19
CA PRO A 80 0.56 -10.58 15.57
C PRO A 80 -0.16 -10.86 14.26
N VAL A 81 0.59 -11.25 13.24
CA VAL A 81 0.04 -11.80 12.01
C VAL A 81 -0.28 -13.27 12.25
N MET A 82 -1.55 -13.63 12.25
CA MET A 82 -1.98 -15.01 12.43
C MET A 82 -1.82 -15.80 11.13
N PRO A 83 -0.94 -16.81 11.07
CA PRO A 83 -0.78 -17.66 9.88
C PRO A 83 -2.08 -18.36 9.51
N ARG A 84 -2.41 -18.36 8.24
CA ARG A 84 -3.57 -19.07 7.68
C ARG A 84 -3.12 -20.00 6.57
N GLN A 85 -3.53 -21.25 6.64
CA GLN A 85 -3.20 -22.24 5.58
C GLN A 85 -3.99 -22.00 4.30
N ASN A 86 -5.22 -21.50 4.43
CA ASN A 86 -6.10 -21.23 3.30
C ASN A 86 -6.61 -19.80 3.36
N LEU A 87 -6.61 -19.15 2.22
CA LEU A 87 -7.18 -17.83 2.03
C LEU A 87 -8.29 -17.96 0.97
N SER A 88 -9.45 -17.41 1.27
CA SER A 88 -10.57 -17.35 0.34
C SER A 88 -11.05 -15.91 0.22
N MET A 89 -11.51 -15.56 -0.96
CA MET A 89 -12.08 -14.25 -1.25
C MET A 89 -13.41 -14.43 -1.98
N MET A 90 -14.44 -13.74 -1.54
CA MET A 90 -15.70 -13.73 -2.26
C MET A 90 -15.51 -13.05 -3.62
N ARG A 91 -16.18 -13.58 -4.65
CA ARG A 91 -16.18 -12.92 -5.96
C ARG A 91 -16.90 -11.58 -5.85
N GLY A 92 -16.38 -10.58 -6.51
CA GLY A 92 -16.92 -9.22 -6.49
C GLY A 92 -15.91 -8.21 -6.95
N SER A 93 -16.33 -6.96 -6.98
CA SER A 93 -15.48 -5.82 -7.27
C SER A 93 -15.30 -5.01 -5.99
N TYR A 94 -14.09 -4.88 -5.56
CA TYR A 94 -13.71 -4.16 -4.33
C TYR A 94 -12.91 -2.90 -4.71
N THR A 95 -13.33 -1.77 -4.20
CA THR A 95 -12.69 -0.49 -4.48
C THR A 95 -12.87 0.46 -3.31
N ALA A 96 -11.88 1.30 -3.05
CA ALA A 96 -12.07 2.49 -2.26
C ALA A 96 -12.34 3.69 -3.17
N GLY A 97 -13.05 4.69 -2.66
CA GLY A 97 -13.24 5.95 -3.38
C GLY A 97 -11.92 6.69 -3.63
N GLU A 98 -11.96 7.63 -4.56
CA GLU A 98 -10.87 8.59 -4.72
C GLU A 98 -10.73 9.42 -3.44
N PRO A 99 -9.51 9.64 -2.91
CA PRO A 99 -9.33 10.42 -1.70
C PRO A 99 -9.81 11.87 -1.86
N ALA A 100 -10.62 12.34 -0.94
CA ALA A 100 -11.12 13.72 -0.94
C ALA A 100 -10.03 14.77 -0.65
N VAL A 101 -8.96 14.36 0.05
CA VAL A 101 -7.84 15.23 0.42
C VAL A 101 -6.59 14.79 -0.30
N LYS A 102 -5.92 15.72 -0.98
CA LYS A 102 -4.73 15.45 -1.81
C LYS A 102 -3.54 14.93 -0.98
N TYR A 103 -3.25 15.56 0.16
CA TYR A 103 -2.12 15.18 1.01
C TYR A 103 -2.63 14.60 2.32
N ARG A 104 -2.19 13.39 2.62
CA ARG A 104 -2.58 12.62 3.81
C ARG A 104 -1.32 11.97 4.37
N GLY A 105 -0.99 12.26 5.60
CA GLY A 105 0.25 11.75 6.17
C GLY A 105 0.43 12.13 7.63
N ILE A 106 1.64 11.97 8.08
CA ILE A 106 2.03 12.23 9.46
C ILE A 106 3.18 13.23 9.52
N PHE A 107 3.23 13.97 10.60
CA PHE A 107 4.40 14.69 11.07
C PHE A 107 5.09 13.80 12.10
N LEU A 108 6.41 13.59 11.94
CA LEU A 108 7.22 12.89 12.94
C LEU A 108 7.92 13.90 13.81
N ASN A 109 7.67 13.79 15.12
CA ASN A 109 8.42 14.52 16.11
C ASN A 109 9.59 13.68 16.61
N ASP A 110 10.81 14.19 16.53
CA ASP A 110 12.06 13.49 16.88
C ASP A 110 12.58 13.81 18.26
N GLU A 111 11.76 14.44 19.10
CA GLU A 111 12.20 14.79 20.45
C GLU A 111 12.63 13.57 21.28
N ALA A 112 13.81 13.74 21.91
CA ALA A 112 14.29 12.79 22.90
C ALA A 112 13.52 12.94 24.22
N PRO A 113 13.34 11.82 25.00
CA PRO A 113 13.92 10.49 24.78
C PRO A 113 13.02 9.54 23.95
N CYS A 114 11.81 9.95 23.58
CA CYS A 114 10.79 9.07 23.03
C CYS A 114 11.23 8.38 21.73
N LEU A 115 10.95 8.98 20.58
CA LEU A 115 11.18 8.34 19.29
C LEU A 115 12.65 8.07 19.03
N THR A 116 13.52 9.02 19.33
CA THR A 116 14.98 8.88 19.18
C THR A 116 15.53 7.71 20.00
N GLY A 117 15.09 7.59 21.26
CA GLY A 117 15.48 6.48 22.12
C GLY A 117 14.98 5.14 21.62
N TRP A 118 13.74 5.08 21.16
CA TRP A 118 13.15 3.87 20.58
C TRP A 118 13.88 3.42 19.31
N VAL A 119 14.19 4.35 18.38
CA VAL A 119 14.93 4.05 17.16
C VAL A 119 16.32 3.51 17.49
N LYS A 120 17.02 4.12 18.43
CA LYS A 120 18.35 3.68 18.87
C LYS A 120 18.29 2.28 19.49
N HIS A 121 17.29 2.01 20.32
CA HIS A 121 17.12 0.68 20.93
C HIS A 121 16.79 -0.39 19.88
N THR A 122 15.90 -0.07 18.93
CA THR A 122 15.38 -1.04 17.96
C THR A 122 16.36 -1.32 16.83
N TYR A 123 17.04 -0.29 16.32
CA TYR A 123 17.91 -0.40 15.14
C TYR A 123 19.40 -0.28 15.46
N GLY A 124 19.76 0.05 16.70
CA GLY A 124 21.16 0.22 17.11
C GLY A 124 21.85 1.47 16.55
N THR A 125 21.10 2.36 15.91
CA THR A 125 21.59 3.55 15.23
C THR A 125 20.90 4.81 15.72
N ASN A 126 21.44 5.98 15.37
CA ASN A 126 20.78 7.24 15.66
C ASN A 126 19.49 7.39 14.83
N TYR A 127 18.61 8.28 15.29
CA TYR A 127 17.44 8.71 14.54
C TYR A 127 17.82 9.11 13.10
N GLY A 128 17.01 8.72 12.13
CA GLY A 128 17.29 8.97 10.71
C GLY A 128 17.74 7.75 9.91
N ASP A 129 17.85 6.57 10.55
CA ASP A 129 18.17 5.32 9.87
C ASP A 129 17.14 5.00 8.77
N HIS A 130 17.64 4.63 7.58
CA HIS A 130 16.79 4.30 6.43
C HIS A 130 15.83 3.12 6.70
N ARG A 131 16.21 2.16 7.58
CA ARG A 131 15.36 1.03 7.96
C ARG A 131 14.14 1.50 8.74
N PHE A 132 14.32 2.46 9.66
CA PHE A 132 13.25 3.11 10.37
C PHE A 132 12.29 3.81 9.40
N TYR A 133 12.83 4.68 8.53
CA TYR A 133 11.99 5.41 7.57
C TYR A 133 11.27 4.48 6.57
N ALA A 134 11.89 3.37 6.16
CA ALA A 134 11.22 2.38 5.33
C ALA A 134 9.94 1.85 5.98
N ARG A 135 9.97 1.60 7.30
CA ARG A 135 8.79 1.18 8.06
C ARG A 135 7.75 2.29 8.22
N VAL A 136 8.20 3.52 8.42
CA VAL A 136 7.29 4.68 8.46
C VAL A 136 6.59 4.86 7.11
N PHE A 137 7.31 4.79 5.99
CA PHE A 137 6.72 4.90 4.66
C PHE A 137 5.75 3.75 4.36
N GLU A 138 6.10 2.54 4.77
CA GLU A 138 5.21 1.39 4.66
C GLU A 138 3.90 1.63 5.43
N LEU A 139 3.97 2.09 6.69
CA LEU A 139 2.79 2.40 7.50
C LEU A 139 1.91 3.45 6.82
N ILE A 140 2.51 4.55 6.34
CA ILE A 140 1.78 5.61 5.64
C ILE A 140 1.04 5.03 4.43
N LEU A 141 1.70 4.21 3.62
CA LEU A 141 1.09 3.60 2.44
C LEU A 141 -0.02 2.60 2.80
N ARG A 142 0.16 1.81 3.87
CA ARG A 142 -0.88 0.91 4.40
C ARG A 142 -2.12 1.66 4.87
N LEU A 143 -1.94 2.83 5.44
CA LEU A 143 -3.02 3.75 5.87
C LEU A 143 -3.54 4.65 4.72
N ARG A 144 -3.16 4.37 3.46
CA ARG A 144 -3.51 5.14 2.27
C ARG A 144 -3.06 6.61 2.33
N GLY A 145 -1.96 6.86 3.04
CA GLY A 145 -1.26 8.13 3.08
C GLY A 145 -0.29 8.27 1.92
N ASN A 146 0.15 9.50 1.67
CA ASN A 146 1.06 9.85 0.57
C ASN A 146 2.02 10.97 0.94
N PHE A 147 2.06 11.36 2.20
CA PHE A 147 2.85 12.48 2.68
C PHE A 147 3.49 12.16 4.03
N MET A 148 4.71 12.60 4.22
CA MET A 148 5.39 12.60 5.50
C MET A 148 6.11 13.94 5.69
N TRP A 149 5.98 14.49 6.87
CA TRP A 149 6.78 15.61 7.31
C TRP A 149 7.84 15.08 8.27
N PRO A 150 9.12 15.04 7.86
CA PRO A 150 10.17 14.56 8.74
C PRO A 150 10.42 15.54 9.87
N ALA A 151 10.97 15.03 10.96
CA ALA A 151 11.44 15.84 12.06
C ALA A 151 12.54 16.82 11.61
N MET A 152 12.70 17.91 12.34
CA MET A 152 13.63 19.00 11.96
C MET A 152 14.98 18.93 12.64
N TRP A 153 15.13 18.18 13.71
CA TRP A 153 16.32 18.13 14.54
C TRP A 153 17.22 16.93 14.19
N GLY A 154 18.45 17.21 13.83
CA GLY A 154 19.49 16.18 13.66
C GLY A 154 19.34 15.25 12.48
N LEU A 155 18.54 15.60 11.48
CA LEU A 155 18.31 14.76 10.30
C LEU A 155 19.42 14.90 9.26
N GLU A 156 20.19 13.84 9.08
CA GLU A 156 20.99 13.59 7.88
C GLU A 156 20.15 12.89 6.78
N PHE A 157 18.88 13.25 6.65
CA PHE A 157 17.96 12.60 5.71
C PHE A 157 18.33 12.82 4.23
N LEU A 158 19.17 13.81 3.94
CA LEU A 158 19.55 14.19 2.58
C LEU A 158 21.01 13.86 2.23
N CYS A 159 21.76 13.19 3.10
CA CYS A 159 23.18 12.91 2.92
C CYS A 159 23.48 11.41 2.74
N GLY A 160 22.61 10.68 2.04
CA GLY A 160 22.84 9.28 1.71
C GLY A 160 22.82 9.04 0.21
#